data_9a808d8cc84494e82bc0331b9a762f73
#
_entry.id   9a808d8cc84494e82bc0331b9a762f73
#
_cell.length_a   1.000
_cell.length_b   1.000
_cell.length_c   1.000
_cell.angle_alpha   90.00
_cell.angle_beta   90.00
_cell.angle_gamma   90.00
#
_symmetry.space_group_name_H-M   'P 1'
#
loop_
_entity.id
_entity.type
_entity.pdbx_description
1 polymer ?
#
loop_
_entity_poly.entity_id
_entity_poly.type
_entity_poly.pdbx_seq_one_letter_code
_entity_poly.pdbx_strand_id
1 'polypeptide(L)'
;DVTVGAYYQAEWRKSRLPAAGSYFSFADFVDDGGERLILGPGVEVFRGDDIEAKDSGQGGVQIRFKAGDSEYGFYAAQFHDKMPQFYVRPGVNVKPGSVGDYVTVYGENIRTVGASFSTLVGETNVAGELSFRDNMPLVGSGITMILPGNTTADGDDNAAFPKGRTMHLNLSAISVLGA
;
A
#
# COMPACT_ATOMS: atom_id res chain seq x y z
N ASP A 1 33.69 -0.49 5.73
CA ASP A 1 33.05 -1.21 4.59
C ASP A 1 31.81 -0.46 4.15
N VAL A 2 31.63 -0.38 2.82
CA VAL A 2 30.46 0.25 2.19
C VAL A 2 29.77 -0.80 1.33
N THR A 3 28.46 -0.91 1.47
CA THR A 3 27.59 -1.77 0.64
C THR A 3 26.60 -0.92 -0.11
N VAL A 4 26.51 -1.14 -1.43
CA VAL A 4 25.49 -0.51 -2.29
C VAL A 4 24.60 -1.60 -2.83
N GLY A 5 23.29 -1.41 -2.76
CA GLY A 5 22.29 -2.31 -3.32
C GLY A 5 21.30 -1.55 -4.18
N ALA A 6 20.82 -2.22 -5.22
CA ALA A 6 19.73 -1.72 -6.06
C ALA A 6 18.84 -2.89 -6.49
N TYR A 7 17.58 -2.60 -6.73
CA TYR A 7 16.63 -3.54 -7.32
C TYR A 7 15.68 -2.83 -8.28
N TYR A 8 15.16 -3.58 -9.22
CA TYR A 8 14.07 -3.18 -10.09
C TYR A 8 13.03 -4.30 -10.12
N GLN A 9 11.75 -3.93 -10.01
CA GLN A 9 10.64 -4.87 -10.08
C GLN A 9 9.91 -4.66 -11.42
N ALA A 10 9.92 -5.71 -12.24
CA ALA A 10 9.39 -5.68 -13.61
C ALA A 10 7.91 -6.07 -13.69
N GLU A 11 7.32 -6.56 -12.61
CA GLU A 11 5.93 -6.99 -12.55
C GLU A 11 5.31 -6.52 -11.22
N TRP A 12 4.11 -5.95 -11.29
CA TRP A 12 3.32 -5.65 -10.12
C TRP A 12 2.29 -6.77 -9.89
N ARG A 13 2.06 -7.10 -8.62
CA ARG A 13 0.99 -8.01 -8.22
C ARG A 13 0.34 -7.51 -6.94
N LYS A 14 -0.99 -7.48 -6.94
CA LYS A 14 -1.78 -7.15 -5.75
C LYS A 14 -1.56 -8.16 -4.62
N SER A 15 -1.78 -7.74 -3.39
CA SER A 15 -1.90 -8.66 -2.27
C SER A 15 -3.16 -9.49 -2.45
N ARG A 16 -3.03 -10.81 -2.36
CA ARG A 16 -4.17 -11.71 -2.38
C ARG A 16 -4.71 -11.90 -0.97
N LEU A 17 -6.01 -11.83 -0.84
CA LEU A 17 -6.71 -12.17 0.38
C LEU A 17 -7.13 -13.65 0.35
N PRO A 18 -7.24 -14.32 1.50
CA PRO A 18 -7.81 -15.65 1.57
C PRO A 18 -9.23 -15.65 0.99
N ALA A 19 -9.59 -16.71 0.27
CA ALA A 19 -10.90 -16.83 -0.35
C ALA A 19 -12.03 -16.68 0.67
N ALA A 20 -13.11 -16.02 0.27
CA ALA A 20 -14.30 -15.86 1.10
C ALA A 20 -14.83 -17.22 1.60
N GLY A 21 -15.21 -17.27 2.87
CA GLY A 21 -15.62 -18.50 3.53
C GLY A 21 -14.49 -19.41 4.02
N SER A 22 -13.22 -19.07 3.76
CA SER A 22 -12.09 -19.76 4.40
C SER A 22 -11.93 -19.33 5.85
N TYR A 23 -11.16 -20.09 6.65
CA TYR A 23 -10.94 -19.82 8.06
C TYR A 23 -10.37 -18.40 8.33
N PHE A 24 -9.59 -17.86 7.40
CA PHE A 24 -8.94 -16.55 7.55
C PHE A 24 -9.65 -15.40 6.84
N SER A 25 -10.81 -15.63 6.20
CA SER A 25 -11.56 -14.58 5.52
C SER A 25 -13.06 -14.65 5.79
N PHE A 26 -13.57 -13.56 6.34
CA PHE A 26 -14.99 -13.30 6.54
C PHE A 26 -15.52 -12.18 5.61
N ALA A 27 -14.66 -11.64 4.74
CA ALA A 27 -15.04 -10.61 3.77
C ALA A 27 -15.30 -11.28 2.42
N ASP A 28 -16.52 -11.12 1.90
CA ASP A 28 -16.98 -11.71 0.63
C ASP A 28 -17.18 -10.67 -0.50
N PHE A 29 -16.62 -9.46 -0.31
CA PHE A 29 -16.74 -8.38 -1.29
C PHE A 29 -15.40 -8.00 -1.95
N VAL A 30 -14.31 -8.68 -1.62
CA VAL A 30 -12.97 -8.42 -2.15
C VAL A 30 -12.35 -9.67 -2.76
N ASP A 31 -11.44 -9.46 -3.73
CA ASP A 31 -10.68 -10.47 -4.43
C ASP A 31 -11.57 -11.58 -5.05
N ASP A 32 -11.14 -12.82 -5.00
CA ASP A 32 -11.80 -13.95 -5.70
C ASP A 32 -13.21 -14.29 -5.19
N GLY A 33 -13.63 -13.74 -4.05
CA GLY A 33 -14.98 -13.95 -3.48
C GLY A 33 -15.95 -12.79 -3.72
N GLY A 34 -15.48 -11.69 -4.30
CA GLY A 34 -16.29 -10.48 -4.44
C GLY A 34 -17.33 -10.58 -5.55
N GLU A 35 -18.61 -10.58 -5.20
CA GLU A 35 -19.71 -10.56 -6.17
C GLU A 35 -20.46 -9.23 -6.15
N ARG A 36 -20.83 -8.76 -4.96
CA ARG A 36 -21.65 -7.55 -4.79
C ARG A 36 -21.42 -6.92 -3.41
N LEU A 37 -21.73 -5.63 -3.34
CA LEU A 37 -21.76 -4.87 -2.10
C LEU A 37 -23.15 -4.29 -1.92
N ILE A 38 -23.78 -4.58 -0.79
CA ILE A 38 -25.10 -4.07 -0.42
C ILE A 38 -24.89 -2.78 0.39
N LEU A 39 -25.25 -1.65 -0.19
CA LEU A 39 -25.09 -0.32 0.42
C LEU A 39 -26.34 0.09 1.23
N GLY A 40 -27.47 -0.58 1.01
CA GLY A 40 -28.73 -0.34 1.69
C GLY A 40 -29.89 -1.10 1.05
N PRO A 41 -31.11 -0.99 1.58
CA PRO A 41 -32.27 -1.66 1.00
C PRO A 41 -32.49 -1.28 -0.48
N GLY A 42 -32.36 -2.24 -1.38
CA GLY A 42 -32.51 -2.03 -2.82
C GLY A 42 -31.37 -1.25 -3.49
N VAL A 43 -30.26 -1.03 -2.79
CA VAL A 43 -29.08 -0.33 -3.32
C VAL A 43 -27.89 -1.29 -3.30
N GLU A 44 -27.62 -1.92 -4.42
CA GLU A 44 -26.52 -2.85 -4.62
C GLU A 44 -25.59 -2.36 -5.73
N VAL A 45 -24.32 -2.73 -5.61
CA VAL A 45 -23.32 -2.56 -6.66
C VAL A 45 -22.60 -3.88 -6.88
N PHE A 46 -22.40 -4.26 -8.14
CA PHE A 46 -21.70 -5.49 -8.48
C PHE A 46 -20.21 -5.26 -8.62
N ARG A 47 -19.43 -6.32 -8.38
CA ARG A 47 -17.99 -6.32 -8.60
C ARG A 47 -17.68 -6.06 -10.07
N GLY A 48 -16.84 -5.06 -10.33
CA GLY A 48 -16.23 -4.78 -11.63
C GLY A 48 -14.77 -5.23 -11.67
N ASP A 49 -14.12 -5.04 -12.82
CA ASP A 49 -12.72 -5.36 -13.02
C ASP A 49 -11.83 -4.40 -12.20
N ASP A 50 -10.75 -4.94 -11.64
CA ASP A 50 -9.79 -4.16 -10.86
C ASP A 50 -9.07 -3.13 -11.73
N ILE A 51 -8.81 -1.96 -11.16
CA ILE A 51 -7.92 -0.96 -11.74
C ILE A 51 -6.53 -1.26 -11.17
N GLU A 52 -5.82 -2.16 -11.83
CA GLU A 52 -4.51 -2.61 -11.42
C GLU A 52 -3.46 -1.52 -11.64
N ALA A 53 -2.42 -1.51 -10.79
CA ALA A 53 -1.28 -0.63 -10.99
C ALA A 53 -0.41 -1.14 -12.15
N LYS A 54 0.34 -0.24 -12.76
CA LYS A 54 1.27 -0.61 -13.85
C LYS A 54 2.43 -1.49 -13.36
N ASP A 55 2.95 -2.32 -14.23
CA ASP A 55 4.10 -3.19 -13.94
C ASP A 55 5.42 -2.42 -13.78
N SER A 56 5.55 -1.30 -14.47
CA SER A 56 6.80 -0.53 -14.54
C SER A 56 6.89 0.56 -13.45
N GLY A 57 8.11 1.07 -13.24
CA GLY A 57 8.33 2.21 -12.35
C GLY A 57 8.54 1.84 -10.88
N GLN A 58 8.84 0.59 -10.59
CA GLN A 58 9.14 0.11 -9.25
C GLN A 58 10.61 -0.26 -9.12
N GLY A 59 11.26 0.29 -8.10
CA GLY A 59 12.67 -0.01 -7.84
C GLY A 59 13.20 0.77 -6.65
N GLY A 60 14.42 0.47 -6.25
CA GLY A 60 15.04 1.16 -5.13
C GLY A 60 16.53 0.99 -5.10
N VAL A 61 17.16 1.87 -4.33
CA VAL A 61 18.59 1.89 -4.08
C VAL A 61 18.85 2.06 -2.59
N GLN A 62 19.92 1.46 -2.12
CA GLN A 62 20.40 1.64 -0.75
C GLN A 62 21.92 1.77 -0.71
N ILE A 63 22.39 2.49 0.28
CA ILE A 63 23.81 2.51 0.67
C ILE A 63 23.89 2.26 2.17
N ARG A 64 24.76 1.37 2.58
CA ARG A 64 25.06 1.07 3.99
C ARG A 64 26.55 1.13 4.23
N PHE A 65 26.96 1.66 5.37
CA PHE A 65 28.37 1.70 5.76
C PHE A 65 28.53 1.60 7.27
N LYS A 66 29.69 1.13 7.69
CA LYS A 66 30.10 1.06 9.08
C LYS A 66 31.11 2.15 9.42
N ALA A 67 30.90 2.80 10.56
CA ALA A 67 31.81 3.75 11.15
C ALA A 67 31.99 3.41 12.65
N GLY A 68 33.11 2.82 13.00
CA GLY A 68 33.35 2.24 14.33
C GLY A 68 32.36 1.07 14.57
N ASP A 69 31.70 1.08 15.72
CA ASP A 69 30.71 0.08 16.13
C ASP A 69 29.27 0.40 15.60
N SER A 70 29.16 1.44 14.80
CA SER A 70 27.88 1.90 14.29
C SER A 70 27.73 1.58 12.81
N GLU A 71 26.52 1.18 12.41
CA GLU A 71 26.13 0.99 11.04
C GLU A 71 25.07 2.03 10.67
N TYR A 72 25.22 2.64 9.51
CA TYR A 72 24.30 3.61 8.94
C TYR A 72 23.78 3.11 7.60
N GLY A 73 22.50 3.35 7.34
CA GLY A 73 21.82 3.03 6.09
C GLY A 73 21.05 4.21 5.56
N PHE A 74 21.08 4.39 4.24
CA PHE A 74 20.24 5.33 3.51
C PHE A 74 19.58 4.60 2.35
N TYR A 75 18.32 4.89 2.11
CA TYR A 75 17.56 4.24 1.05
C TYR A 75 16.57 5.17 0.39
N ALA A 76 16.30 4.90 -0.88
CA ALA A 76 15.24 5.52 -1.65
C ALA A 76 14.60 4.46 -2.53
N ALA A 77 13.27 4.49 -2.62
CA ALA A 77 12.53 3.55 -3.46
C ALA A 77 11.25 4.20 -4.02
N GLN A 78 10.80 3.68 -5.14
CA GLN A 78 9.48 3.93 -5.70
C GLN A 78 8.77 2.59 -5.90
N PHE A 79 7.51 2.54 -5.51
CA PHE A 79 6.68 1.33 -5.62
C PHE A 79 5.22 1.70 -5.81
N HIS A 80 4.40 0.71 -6.15
CA HIS A 80 2.94 0.82 -6.19
C HIS A 80 2.34 0.07 -5.02
N ASP A 81 1.24 0.59 -4.49
CA ASP A 81 0.55 -0.05 -3.37
C ASP A 81 0.01 -1.41 -3.80
N LYS A 82 0.03 -2.36 -2.87
CA LYS A 82 -0.53 -3.70 -3.06
C LYS A 82 -1.83 -3.90 -2.29
N MET A 83 -2.19 -2.92 -1.46
CA MET A 83 -3.44 -2.89 -0.72
C MET A 83 -4.47 -2.08 -1.51
N PRO A 84 -5.70 -2.62 -1.68
CA PRO A 84 -6.71 -1.95 -2.47
C PRO A 84 -7.33 -0.75 -1.75
N GLN A 85 -7.67 0.25 -2.54
CA GLN A 85 -8.71 1.22 -2.26
C GLN A 85 -9.98 0.79 -2.99
N PHE A 86 -11.15 1.24 -2.54
CA PHE A 86 -12.44 0.87 -3.14
C PHE A 86 -13.08 2.07 -3.79
N TYR A 87 -13.46 1.92 -5.06
CA TYR A 87 -14.31 2.87 -5.77
C TYR A 87 -15.69 2.28 -5.97
N VAL A 88 -16.73 3.00 -5.56
CA VAL A 88 -18.12 2.73 -5.94
C VAL A 88 -18.49 3.69 -7.05
N ARG A 89 -18.96 3.18 -8.19
CA ARG A 89 -19.20 3.94 -9.41
C ARG A 89 -20.69 3.87 -9.79
N PRO A 90 -21.55 4.72 -9.22
CA PRO A 90 -22.96 4.76 -9.60
C PRO A 90 -23.13 5.12 -11.08
N GLY A 91 -24.04 4.40 -11.75
CA GLY A 91 -24.29 4.60 -13.17
C GLY A 91 -23.32 3.89 -14.11
N VAL A 92 -22.26 3.24 -13.61
CA VAL A 92 -21.32 2.46 -14.41
C VAL A 92 -21.69 0.98 -14.33
N ASN A 93 -21.69 0.28 -15.47
CA ASN A 93 -21.98 -1.16 -15.56
C ASN A 93 -23.29 -1.58 -14.83
N VAL A 94 -24.32 -0.76 -14.92
CA VAL A 94 -25.63 -1.00 -14.27
C VAL A 94 -26.22 -2.31 -14.75
N LYS A 95 -26.56 -3.20 -13.82
CA LYS A 95 -27.24 -4.48 -14.05
C LYS A 95 -28.62 -4.48 -13.37
N PRO A 96 -29.55 -5.36 -13.76
CA PRO A 96 -30.80 -5.50 -13.02
C PRO A 96 -30.56 -5.71 -11.53
N GLY A 97 -31.17 -4.86 -10.70
CA GLY A 97 -30.98 -4.87 -9.24
C GLY A 97 -29.78 -4.11 -8.72
N SER A 98 -28.99 -3.44 -9.58
CA SER A 98 -27.86 -2.63 -9.13
C SER A 98 -27.98 -1.17 -9.55
N VAL A 99 -27.28 -0.30 -8.81
CA VAL A 99 -27.15 1.12 -9.12
C VAL A 99 -25.82 1.46 -9.79
N GLY A 100 -24.94 0.48 -9.97
CA GLY A 100 -23.62 0.64 -10.55
C GLY A 100 -22.70 -0.53 -10.24
N ASP A 101 -21.40 -0.29 -10.29
CA ASP A 101 -20.39 -1.27 -9.88
C ASP A 101 -19.48 -0.73 -8.77
N TYR A 102 -18.65 -1.61 -8.22
CA TYR A 102 -17.51 -1.26 -7.39
C TYR A 102 -16.27 -2.00 -7.87
N VAL A 103 -15.12 -1.35 -7.72
CA VAL A 103 -13.83 -1.88 -8.16
C VAL A 103 -12.77 -1.63 -7.10
N THR A 104 -11.73 -2.44 -7.09
CA THR A 104 -10.52 -2.13 -6.34
C THR A 104 -9.55 -1.37 -7.23
N VAL A 105 -8.84 -0.42 -6.61
CA VAL A 105 -7.85 0.42 -7.27
C VAL A 105 -6.61 0.50 -6.39
N TYR A 106 -5.45 0.62 -6.98
CA TYR A 106 -4.17 0.59 -6.26
C TYR A 106 -3.40 1.88 -6.49
N GLY A 107 -2.90 2.47 -5.40
CA GLY A 107 -2.11 3.70 -5.47
C GLY A 107 -0.78 3.46 -6.18
N GLU A 108 -0.42 4.35 -7.09
CA GLU A 108 0.81 4.25 -7.86
C GLU A 108 1.84 5.31 -7.45
N ASN A 109 3.08 5.08 -7.88
CA ASN A 109 4.17 6.05 -7.77
C ASN A 109 4.44 6.56 -6.34
N ILE A 110 4.30 5.69 -5.35
CA ILE A 110 4.65 6.00 -3.97
C ILE A 110 6.17 6.06 -3.87
N ARG A 111 6.69 7.17 -3.36
CA ARG A 111 8.13 7.37 -3.18
C ARG A 111 8.47 7.33 -1.70
N THR A 112 9.53 6.64 -1.36
CA THR A 112 10.04 6.59 0.01
C THR A 112 11.51 6.94 0.04
N VAL A 113 11.91 7.69 1.06
CA VAL A 113 13.31 7.90 1.42
C VAL A 113 13.45 7.67 2.92
N GLY A 114 14.59 7.17 3.34
CA GLY A 114 14.82 6.93 4.74
C GLY A 114 16.27 6.76 5.10
N ALA A 115 16.51 6.81 6.41
CA ALA A 115 17.81 6.58 7.03
C ALA A 115 17.65 5.70 8.26
N SER A 116 18.62 4.84 8.48
CA SER A 116 18.68 3.98 9.66
C SER A 116 20.06 4.04 10.29
N PHE A 117 20.10 3.75 11.58
CA PHE A 117 21.35 3.50 12.30
C PHE A 117 21.18 2.31 13.24
N SER A 118 22.28 1.64 13.54
CA SER A 118 22.39 0.62 14.58
C SER A 118 23.75 0.72 15.23
N THR A 119 23.81 0.65 16.55
CA THR A 119 25.06 0.73 17.32
C THR A 119 24.99 -0.11 18.57
N LEU A 120 26.14 -0.49 19.10
CA LEU A 120 26.29 -1.14 20.39
C LEU A 120 26.61 -0.12 21.48
N VAL A 121 25.85 -0.10 22.54
CA VAL A 121 26.08 0.71 23.75
C VAL A 121 26.22 -0.24 24.93
N GLY A 122 27.42 -0.60 25.28
CA GLY A 122 27.68 -1.68 26.22
C GLY A 122 27.19 -3.03 25.64
N GLU A 123 26.30 -3.71 26.36
CA GLU A 123 25.66 -4.98 25.93
C GLU A 123 24.30 -4.79 25.24
N THR A 124 23.95 -3.55 24.96
CA THR A 124 22.66 -3.18 24.36
C THR A 124 22.86 -2.75 22.91
N ASN A 125 22.17 -3.43 21.99
CA ASN A 125 22.02 -2.95 20.62
C ASN A 125 20.91 -1.90 20.58
N VAL A 126 21.26 -0.70 20.11
CA VAL A 126 20.31 0.40 19.89
C VAL A 126 20.20 0.66 18.40
N ALA A 127 18.98 0.68 17.88
CA ALA A 127 18.74 0.96 16.49
C ALA A 127 17.59 1.96 16.30
N GLY A 128 17.66 2.71 15.21
CA GLY A 128 16.63 3.66 14.83
C GLY A 128 16.49 3.77 13.33
N GLU A 129 15.26 4.09 12.91
CA GLU A 129 14.92 4.31 11.51
C GLU A 129 13.96 5.49 11.41
N LEU A 130 14.22 6.36 10.45
CA LEU A 130 13.34 7.45 10.06
C LEU A 130 13.05 7.30 8.57
N SER A 131 11.77 7.27 8.20
CA SER A 131 11.35 7.21 6.79
C SER A 131 10.24 8.21 6.49
N PHE A 132 10.30 8.74 5.28
CA PHE A 132 9.29 9.62 4.70
C PHE A 132 8.74 8.96 3.45
N ARG A 133 7.41 9.02 3.29
CA ARG A 133 6.74 8.57 2.08
C ARG A 133 5.91 9.71 1.52
N ASP A 134 5.97 9.86 0.20
CA ASP A 134 5.18 10.81 -0.58
C ASP A 134 4.22 10.05 -1.49
N ASN A 135 3.10 10.67 -1.83
CA ASN A 135 2.05 10.09 -2.68
C ASN A 135 1.39 8.83 -2.09
N MET A 136 1.38 8.69 -0.77
CA MET A 136 0.70 7.58 -0.09
C MET A 136 -0.81 7.72 -0.17
N PRO A 137 -1.56 6.66 -0.52
CA PRO A 137 -2.98 6.61 -0.22
C PRO A 137 -3.21 6.80 1.28
N LEU A 138 -4.00 7.81 1.64
CA LEU A 138 -4.36 8.05 3.04
C LEU A 138 -5.66 7.31 3.34
N VAL A 139 -5.75 6.72 4.53
CA VAL A 139 -6.97 6.06 4.97
C VAL A 139 -8.07 7.12 5.15
N GLY A 140 -9.06 7.06 4.28
CA GLY A 140 -10.27 7.86 4.37
C GLY A 140 -11.44 7.03 4.90
N SER A 141 -12.59 7.13 4.25
CA SER A 141 -13.80 6.36 4.58
C SER A 141 -13.75 4.87 4.18
N GLY A 142 -12.63 4.39 3.64
CA GLY A 142 -12.47 3.03 3.11
C GLY A 142 -13.12 2.81 1.73
N ILE A 143 -14.19 3.53 1.43
CA ILE A 143 -14.89 3.48 0.15
C ILE A 143 -15.00 4.90 -0.40
N THR A 144 -14.55 5.10 -1.62
CA THR A 144 -14.67 6.38 -2.32
C THR A 144 -15.78 6.29 -3.35
N MET A 145 -16.77 7.16 -3.22
CA MET A 145 -17.86 7.28 -4.17
C MET A 145 -17.41 8.11 -5.37
N ILE A 146 -17.43 7.53 -6.55
CA ILE A 146 -17.09 8.23 -7.79
C ILE A 146 -18.34 8.93 -8.31
N LEU A 147 -18.30 10.26 -8.38
CA LEU A 147 -19.40 11.03 -8.91
C LEU A 147 -19.57 10.80 -10.43
N PRO A 148 -20.80 10.85 -10.95
CA PRO A 148 -21.04 10.83 -12.38
C PRO A 148 -20.25 11.94 -13.07
N GLY A 149 -19.44 11.56 -14.07
CA GLY A 149 -18.54 12.49 -14.77
C GLY A 149 -17.04 12.25 -14.48
N ASN A 150 -16.66 11.54 -13.42
CA ASN A 150 -15.28 11.11 -13.17
C ASN A 150 -15.12 9.58 -13.30
N THR A 151 -15.65 9.00 -14.36
CA THR A 151 -15.57 7.55 -14.62
C THR A 151 -14.16 7.07 -14.99
N THR A 152 -13.23 8.00 -15.19
CA THR A 152 -11.80 7.76 -15.49
C THR A 152 -10.92 7.81 -14.25
N ALA A 153 -11.50 7.87 -13.04
CA ALA A 153 -10.72 7.81 -11.81
C ALA A 153 -9.87 6.53 -11.74
N ASP A 154 -8.58 6.68 -11.40
CA ASP A 154 -7.57 5.63 -11.38
C ASP A 154 -6.78 5.60 -10.06
N GLY A 155 -5.63 4.97 -10.04
CA GLY A 155 -4.72 4.89 -8.89
C GLY A 155 -3.52 5.86 -8.98
N ASP A 156 -3.39 6.64 -10.04
CA ASP A 156 -2.24 7.51 -10.32
C ASP A 156 -2.64 8.99 -10.38
N ASP A 157 -2.69 9.56 -11.57
CA ASP A 157 -2.85 11.01 -11.76
C ASP A 157 -4.28 11.49 -11.47
N ASN A 158 -5.27 10.63 -11.71
CA ASN A 158 -6.69 10.90 -11.46
C ASN A 158 -7.24 10.09 -10.28
N ALA A 159 -6.45 9.91 -9.23
CA ALA A 159 -6.89 9.21 -8.04
C ALA A 159 -7.99 10.00 -7.31
N ALA A 160 -9.11 9.33 -7.02
CA ALA A 160 -10.21 9.93 -6.29
C ALA A 160 -10.09 9.73 -4.76
N PHE A 161 -9.20 8.85 -4.30
CA PHE A 161 -8.87 8.74 -2.88
C PHE A 161 -7.85 9.81 -2.46
N PRO A 162 -7.85 10.22 -1.19
CA PRO A 162 -6.88 11.21 -0.71
C PRO A 162 -5.46 10.66 -0.75
N LYS A 163 -4.53 11.45 -1.23
CA LYS A 163 -3.09 11.17 -1.23
C LYS A 163 -2.34 12.16 -0.36
N GLY A 164 -1.25 11.73 0.26
CA GLY A 164 -0.48 12.62 1.12
C GLY A 164 0.88 12.06 1.49
N ARG A 165 1.46 12.67 2.52
CA ARG A 165 2.78 12.33 3.04
C ARG A 165 2.67 11.67 4.40
N THR A 166 3.53 10.68 4.63
CA THR A 166 3.66 10.04 5.94
C THR A 166 5.11 10.04 6.39
N MET A 167 5.30 10.09 7.70
CA MET A 167 6.59 9.98 8.35
C MET A 167 6.51 8.87 9.41
N HIS A 168 7.52 8.03 9.44
CA HIS A 168 7.61 6.94 10.41
C HIS A 168 8.96 7.02 11.12
N LEU A 169 8.94 6.97 12.45
CA LEU A 169 10.09 6.87 13.30
C LEU A 169 9.98 5.58 14.12
N ASN A 170 10.99 4.73 14.03
CA ASN A 170 11.12 3.53 14.83
C ASN A 170 12.40 3.62 15.66
N LEU A 171 12.32 3.27 16.94
CA LEU A 171 13.46 3.13 17.84
C LEU A 171 13.37 1.80 18.56
N SER A 172 14.47 1.10 18.67
CA SER A 172 14.57 -0.16 19.39
C SER A 172 15.83 -0.26 20.21
N ALA A 173 15.76 -0.97 21.33
CA ALA A 173 16.90 -1.34 22.15
C ALA A 173 16.74 -2.81 22.56
N ILE A 174 17.77 -3.61 22.31
CA ILE A 174 17.80 -5.04 22.62
C ILE A 174 19.04 -5.28 23.49
N SER A 175 18.81 -5.71 24.73
CA SER A 175 19.83 -6.00 25.71
C SER A 175 19.82 -7.50 26.05
N VAL A 176 21.00 -8.09 26.12
CA VAL A 176 21.16 -9.44 26.67
C VAL A 176 21.25 -9.32 28.18
N LEU A 177 20.25 -9.85 28.87
CA LEU A 177 20.31 -9.95 30.32
C LEU A 177 21.18 -11.16 30.65
N GLY A 178 22.39 -10.91 31.15
CA GLY A 178 23.28 -11.96 31.63
C GLY A 178 22.62 -12.75 32.76
N ALA A 179 22.81 -14.08 32.74
CA ALA A 179 22.43 -14.96 33.85
C ALA A 179 23.37 -14.78 35.05
#